data_7aa1468e87598be1f05c6c4fda085288
#
_entry.id   7aa1468e87598be1f05c6c4fda085288
#
_cell.length_a   1.000
_cell.length_b   1.000
_cell.length_c   1.000
_cell.angle_alpha   90.00
_cell.angle_beta   90.00
_cell.angle_gamma   90.00
#
_symmetry.space_group_name_H-M   'P 1'
#
loop_
_entity.id
_entity.type
_entity.pdbx_description
1 polymer ?
#
loop_
_entity_poly.entity_id
_entity_poly.type
_entity_poly.pdbx_seq_one_letter_code
_entity_poly.pdbx_strand_id
1 'polypeptide(L)'
;MKDRFASFLLDTNAVSEWVKPRPNPGLIAWMEATDEDRVFLSVISLAELRYGVERLPAGRRRTRLEQWLEQELPLRFENRILPIDLSVAEAWGRTVSRHEAAGRPIGVMDAFLAATAETHRLTLVTRNVTDFALPGTILNPWS
;
A
#
# COMPACT_ATOMS: atom_id res chain seq x y z
N MET A 1 16.43 15.10 10.42
CA MET A 1 16.12 14.26 11.58
C MET A 1 14.98 13.30 11.23
N LYS A 2 15.17 12.02 11.49
CA LYS A 2 14.11 11.05 11.26
C LYS A 2 12.96 11.28 12.23
N ASP A 3 11.74 11.34 11.71
CA ASP A 3 10.55 11.42 12.55
C ASP A 3 10.27 10.03 13.12
N ARG A 4 10.57 9.83 14.40
CA ARG A 4 10.34 8.55 15.08
C ARG A 4 8.85 8.23 15.28
N PHE A 5 7.96 9.21 15.02
CA PHE A 5 6.52 9.01 15.09
C PHE A 5 5.89 8.80 13.73
N ALA A 6 6.70 8.75 12.66
CA ALA A 6 6.19 8.51 11.32
C ALA A 6 5.50 7.16 11.25
N SER A 7 4.38 7.14 10.55
CA SER A 7 3.63 5.92 10.26
C SER A 7 3.51 5.78 8.75
N PHE A 8 3.31 4.56 8.28
CA PHE A 8 3.50 4.21 6.88
C PHE A 8 2.28 3.47 6.34
N LEU A 9 1.99 3.71 5.07
CA LEU A 9 1.01 2.94 4.31
C LEU A 9 1.75 2.19 3.21
N LEU A 10 1.66 0.87 3.19
CA LEU A 10 2.27 0.09 2.13
C LEU A 10 1.42 0.14 0.87
N ASP A 11 2.05 0.49 -0.26
CA ASP A 11 1.45 0.28 -1.57
C ASP A 11 1.28 -1.24 -1.79
N THR A 12 0.32 -1.61 -2.60
CA THR A 12 0.08 -3.02 -2.95
C THR A 12 1.34 -3.70 -3.46
N ASN A 13 2.16 -3.00 -4.26
CA ASN A 13 3.42 -3.54 -4.76
C ASN A 13 4.39 -3.90 -3.62
N ALA A 14 4.40 -3.13 -2.55
CA ALA A 14 5.26 -3.44 -1.40
C ALA A 14 4.80 -4.72 -0.70
N VAL A 15 3.49 -4.89 -0.53
CA VAL A 15 2.94 -6.10 0.07
C VAL A 15 3.23 -7.31 -0.81
N SER A 16 3.01 -7.20 -2.12
CA SER A 16 3.28 -8.28 -3.07
C SER A 16 4.75 -8.68 -3.10
N GLU A 17 5.65 -7.70 -3.05
CA GLU A 17 7.09 -7.96 -3.04
C GLU A 17 7.50 -8.72 -1.78
N TRP A 18 6.95 -8.32 -0.64
CA TRP A 18 7.29 -8.90 0.65
C TRP A 18 7.05 -10.41 0.72
N VAL A 19 6.02 -10.91 0.03
CA VAL A 19 5.65 -12.34 0.09
C VAL A 19 6.27 -13.17 -1.02
N LYS A 20 7.10 -12.58 -1.88
CA LYS A 20 7.83 -13.34 -2.90
C LYS A 20 8.87 -14.26 -2.26
N PRO A 21 9.23 -15.37 -2.92
CA PRO A 21 10.30 -16.24 -2.41
C PRO A 21 11.64 -15.51 -2.22
N ARG A 22 11.93 -14.53 -3.07
CA ARG A 22 13.15 -13.72 -3.02
C ARG A 22 12.80 -12.24 -3.07
N PRO A 23 12.29 -11.68 -1.96
CA PRO A 23 11.88 -10.29 -1.96
C PRO A 23 13.08 -9.36 -2.09
N ASN A 24 12.82 -8.13 -2.54
CA ASN A 24 13.86 -7.12 -2.69
C ASN A 24 14.58 -6.86 -1.37
N PRO A 25 15.92 -6.92 -1.35
CA PRO A 25 16.68 -6.77 -0.10
C PRO A 25 16.47 -5.43 0.60
N GLY A 26 16.33 -4.33 -0.16
CA GLY A 26 16.11 -3.02 0.42
C GLY A 26 14.78 -2.92 1.13
N LEU A 27 13.72 -3.48 0.52
CA LEU A 27 12.40 -3.52 1.14
C LEU A 27 12.44 -4.33 2.44
N ILE A 28 13.06 -5.50 2.42
CA ILE A 28 13.17 -6.35 3.61
C ILE A 28 13.95 -5.64 4.72
N ALA A 29 15.07 -5.01 4.39
CA ALA A 29 15.87 -4.27 5.37
C ALA A 29 15.04 -3.14 6.00
N TRP A 30 14.25 -2.43 5.20
CA TRP A 30 13.37 -1.38 5.71
C TRP A 30 12.30 -1.93 6.64
N MET A 31 11.66 -3.05 6.24
CA MET A 31 10.63 -3.69 7.07
C MET A 31 11.20 -4.15 8.42
N GLU A 32 12.39 -4.74 8.41
CA GLU A 32 13.03 -5.21 9.64
C GLU A 32 13.43 -4.06 10.57
N ALA A 33 13.81 -2.92 10.00
CA ALA A 33 14.25 -1.76 10.78
C ALA A 33 13.07 -0.90 11.26
N THR A 34 11.85 -1.15 10.80
CA THR A 34 10.68 -0.34 11.09
C THR A 34 9.78 -1.04 12.10
N ASP A 35 9.27 -0.27 13.07
CA ASP A 35 8.26 -0.78 14.00
C ASP A 35 7.00 -1.13 13.23
N GLU A 36 6.65 -2.43 13.18
CA GLU A 36 5.53 -2.90 12.40
C GLU A 36 4.20 -2.29 12.85
N ASP A 37 4.08 -1.89 14.12
CA ASP A 37 2.87 -1.25 14.63
C ASP A 37 2.60 0.10 13.96
N ARG A 38 3.59 0.64 13.26
CA ARG A 38 3.46 1.89 12.51
C ARG A 38 3.20 1.67 11.03
N VAL A 39 3.03 0.41 10.60
CA VAL A 39 2.82 0.06 9.21
C VAL A 39 1.37 -0.35 9.00
N PHE A 40 0.70 0.32 8.09
CA PHE A 40 -0.73 0.15 7.80
C PHE A 40 -0.95 -0.34 6.39
N LEU A 41 -2.09 -0.96 6.16
CA LEU A 41 -2.57 -1.36 4.84
C LEU A 41 -3.89 -0.66 4.56
N SER A 42 -4.25 -0.56 3.28
CA SER A 42 -5.58 -0.15 2.84
C SER A 42 -6.38 -1.37 2.41
N VAL A 43 -7.70 -1.33 2.60
CA VAL A 43 -8.60 -2.33 2.00
C VAL A 43 -8.45 -2.40 0.48
N ILE A 44 -7.99 -1.31 -0.15
CA ILE A 44 -7.70 -1.27 -1.59
C ILE A 44 -6.60 -2.28 -1.95
N SER A 45 -5.55 -2.37 -1.14
CA SER A 45 -4.49 -3.36 -1.35
C SER A 45 -5.03 -4.77 -1.24
N LEU A 46 -5.93 -5.03 -0.28
CA LEU A 46 -6.56 -6.34 -0.15
C LEU A 46 -7.38 -6.68 -1.40
N ALA A 47 -8.11 -5.69 -1.94
CA ALA A 47 -8.88 -5.89 -3.17
C ALA A 47 -7.98 -6.23 -4.36
N GLU A 48 -6.88 -5.48 -4.52
CA GLU A 48 -5.93 -5.74 -5.61
C GLU A 48 -5.24 -7.09 -5.46
N LEU A 49 -4.88 -7.46 -4.24
CA LEU A 49 -4.26 -8.76 -3.96
C LEU A 49 -5.24 -9.90 -4.25
N ARG A 50 -6.51 -9.76 -3.86
CA ARG A 50 -7.55 -10.76 -4.17
C ARG A 50 -7.72 -10.92 -5.67
N TYR A 51 -7.78 -9.81 -6.40
CA TYR A 51 -7.85 -9.84 -7.86
C TYR A 51 -6.67 -10.62 -8.45
N GLY A 52 -5.46 -10.36 -7.96
CA GLY A 52 -4.27 -11.06 -8.43
C GLY A 52 -4.31 -12.55 -8.15
N VAL A 53 -4.77 -12.96 -6.98
CA VAL A 53 -4.90 -14.37 -6.60
C VAL A 53 -5.94 -15.08 -7.48
N GLU A 54 -7.08 -14.42 -7.72
CA GLU A 54 -8.15 -14.99 -8.56
C GLU A 54 -7.69 -15.25 -9.99
N ARG A 55 -6.68 -14.53 -10.47
CA ARG A 55 -6.13 -14.70 -11.81
C ARG A 55 -5.12 -15.83 -11.91
N LEU A 56 -4.66 -16.39 -10.80
CA LEU A 56 -3.71 -17.49 -10.83
C LEU A 56 -4.41 -18.79 -11.20
N PRO A 57 -3.71 -19.68 -11.94
CA PRO A 57 -4.25 -21.00 -12.18
C PRO A 57 -4.36 -21.79 -10.89
N ALA A 58 -5.28 -22.76 -10.85
CA ALA A 58 -5.42 -23.66 -9.71
C ALA A 58 -4.09 -24.36 -9.44
N GLY A 59 -3.70 -24.49 -8.19
CA GLY A 59 -2.45 -25.13 -7.80
C GLY A 59 -1.96 -24.70 -6.43
N ARG A 60 -0.79 -25.19 -6.05
CA ARG A 60 -0.23 -24.95 -4.72
C ARG A 60 0.04 -23.47 -4.44
N ARG A 61 0.55 -22.76 -5.45
CA ARG A 61 0.87 -21.34 -5.30
C ARG A 61 -0.39 -20.54 -5.01
N ARG A 62 -1.46 -20.77 -5.77
CA ARG A 62 -2.74 -20.09 -5.54
C ARG A 62 -3.29 -20.41 -4.15
N THR A 63 -3.32 -21.69 -3.77
CA THR A 63 -3.82 -22.10 -2.46
C THR A 63 -3.05 -21.43 -1.33
N ARG A 64 -1.72 -21.39 -1.43
CA ARG A 64 -0.87 -20.75 -0.42
C ARG A 64 -1.15 -19.26 -0.31
N LEU A 65 -1.28 -18.58 -1.44
CA LEU A 65 -1.56 -17.14 -1.44
C LEU A 65 -2.98 -16.83 -0.96
N GLU A 66 -3.95 -17.70 -1.26
CA GLU A 66 -5.31 -17.56 -0.70
C GLU A 66 -5.30 -17.65 0.82
N GLN A 67 -4.61 -18.63 1.37
CA GLN A 67 -4.50 -18.78 2.83
C GLN A 67 -3.81 -17.57 3.47
N TRP A 68 -2.73 -17.11 2.86
CA TRP A 68 -2.02 -15.94 3.34
C TRP A 68 -2.93 -14.70 3.34
N LEU A 69 -3.62 -14.47 2.24
CA LEU A 69 -4.49 -13.30 2.08
C LEU A 69 -5.71 -13.35 3.02
N GLU A 70 -6.29 -14.53 3.21
CA GLU A 70 -7.52 -14.69 3.99
C GLU A 70 -7.27 -14.78 5.49
N GLN A 71 -6.13 -15.34 5.91
CA GLN A 71 -5.88 -15.66 7.30
C GLN A 71 -4.67 -14.93 7.89
N GLU A 72 -3.52 -15.01 7.25
CA GLU A 72 -2.28 -14.48 7.83
C GLU A 72 -2.21 -12.97 7.77
N LEU A 73 -2.51 -12.37 6.63
CA LEU A 73 -2.39 -10.94 6.43
C LEU A 73 -3.36 -10.14 7.33
N PRO A 74 -4.67 -10.50 7.38
CA PRO A 74 -5.59 -9.78 8.26
C PRO A 74 -5.23 -9.88 9.74
N LEU A 75 -4.72 -11.04 10.16
CA LEU A 75 -4.32 -11.24 11.55
C LEU A 75 -3.07 -10.41 11.88
N ARG A 76 -2.09 -10.40 10.98
CA ARG A 76 -0.85 -9.66 11.19
C ARG A 76 -1.08 -8.15 11.26
N PHE A 77 -2.01 -7.64 10.46
CA PHE A 77 -2.35 -6.21 10.42
C PHE A 77 -3.68 -5.91 11.14
N GLU A 78 -4.02 -6.70 12.13
CA GLU A 78 -5.24 -6.46 12.91
C GLU A 78 -5.26 -5.03 13.45
N ASN A 79 -6.38 -4.34 13.24
CA ASN A 79 -6.58 -2.92 13.59
C ASN A 79 -5.70 -1.94 12.80
N ARG A 80 -4.98 -2.41 11.77
CA ARG A 80 -4.13 -1.56 10.94
C ARG A 80 -4.46 -1.69 9.45
N ILE A 81 -5.66 -2.16 9.13
CA ILE A 81 -6.19 -2.17 7.76
C ILE A 81 -7.23 -1.06 7.68
N LEU A 82 -6.93 -0.02 6.90
CA LEU A 82 -7.73 1.19 6.85
C LEU A 82 -8.85 1.08 5.81
N PRO A 83 -10.07 1.46 6.17
CA PRO A 83 -11.21 1.42 5.24
C PRO A 83 -11.22 2.63 4.33
N ILE A 84 -12.08 2.57 3.31
CA ILE A 84 -12.41 3.73 2.48
C ILE A 84 -13.68 4.35 3.09
N ASP A 85 -13.47 5.29 3.98
CA ASP A 85 -14.56 6.01 4.64
C ASP A 85 -14.88 7.33 3.90
N LEU A 86 -15.76 8.14 4.49
CA LEU A 86 -16.15 9.41 3.88
C LEU A 86 -14.97 10.35 3.68
N SER A 87 -14.09 10.46 4.68
CA SER A 87 -12.93 11.34 4.58
C SER A 87 -11.99 10.93 3.46
N VAL A 88 -11.73 9.63 3.33
CA VAL A 88 -10.89 9.11 2.25
C VAL A 88 -11.56 9.33 0.90
N ALA A 89 -12.88 9.11 0.80
CA ALA A 89 -13.60 9.32 -0.46
C ALA A 89 -13.51 10.79 -0.92
N GLU A 90 -13.66 11.74 -0.01
CA GLU A 90 -13.51 13.15 -0.34
C GLU A 90 -12.07 13.48 -0.75
N ALA A 91 -11.09 12.96 -0.04
CA ALA A 91 -9.69 13.14 -0.38
C ALA A 91 -9.37 12.55 -1.75
N TRP A 92 -10.02 11.43 -2.13
CA TRP A 92 -9.86 10.82 -3.45
C TRP A 92 -10.26 11.82 -4.54
N GLY A 93 -11.42 12.46 -4.38
CA GLY A 93 -11.89 13.44 -5.36
C GLY A 93 -10.92 14.61 -5.53
N ARG A 94 -10.41 15.13 -4.40
CA ARG A 94 -9.43 16.21 -4.44
C ARG A 94 -8.12 15.77 -5.09
N THR A 95 -7.66 14.57 -4.78
CA THR A 95 -6.42 14.01 -5.32
C THR A 95 -6.49 13.86 -6.84
N VAL A 96 -7.57 13.25 -7.34
CA VAL A 96 -7.76 13.06 -8.78
C VAL A 96 -7.82 14.43 -9.49
N SER A 97 -8.57 15.37 -8.92
CA SER A 97 -8.69 16.71 -9.48
C SER A 97 -7.33 17.42 -9.59
N ARG A 98 -6.51 17.34 -8.54
CA ARG A 98 -5.16 17.94 -8.55
C ARG A 98 -4.27 17.31 -9.61
N HIS A 99 -4.30 16.00 -9.74
CA HIS A 99 -3.49 15.29 -10.73
C HIS A 99 -3.91 15.65 -12.16
N GLU A 100 -5.21 15.70 -12.41
CA GLU A 100 -5.72 16.08 -13.73
C GLU A 100 -5.34 17.53 -14.07
N ALA A 101 -5.48 18.44 -13.11
CA ALA A 101 -5.13 19.84 -13.31
C ALA A 101 -3.62 20.02 -13.60
N ALA A 102 -2.79 19.15 -13.05
CA ALA A 102 -1.34 19.18 -13.28
C ALA A 102 -0.91 18.44 -14.55
N GLY A 103 -1.86 17.87 -15.31
CA GLY A 103 -1.53 17.07 -16.49
C GLY A 103 -0.90 15.72 -16.17
N ARG A 104 -1.10 15.22 -14.96
CA ARG A 104 -0.51 13.96 -14.46
C ARG A 104 -1.61 13.05 -13.95
N PRO A 105 -2.43 12.46 -14.83
CA PRO A 105 -3.56 11.63 -14.39
C PRO A 105 -3.06 10.46 -13.52
N ILE A 106 -3.87 10.12 -12.54
CA ILE A 106 -3.58 9.04 -11.60
C ILE A 106 -4.67 7.97 -11.73
N GLY A 107 -4.27 6.69 -11.63
CA GLY A 107 -5.22 5.59 -11.67
C GLY A 107 -6.14 5.59 -10.46
N VAL A 108 -7.31 4.97 -10.62
CA VAL A 108 -8.36 4.96 -9.58
C VAL A 108 -7.85 4.37 -8.27
N MET A 109 -7.21 3.21 -8.32
CA MET A 109 -6.71 2.54 -7.10
C MET A 109 -5.56 3.30 -6.47
N ASP A 110 -4.63 3.80 -7.28
CA ASP A 110 -3.52 4.61 -6.78
C ASP A 110 -4.03 5.87 -6.09
N ALA A 111 -5.08 6.49 -6.63
CA ALA A 111 -5.70 7.66 -6.02
C ALA A 111 -6.30 7.33 -4.65
N PHE A 112 -6.88 6.15 -4.48
CA PHE A 112 -7.38 5.72 -3.16
C PHE A 112 -6.24 5.52 -2.17
N LEU A 113 -5.12 4.96 -2.61
CA LEU A 113 -3.95 4.81 -1.73
C LEU A 113 -3.40 6.18 -1.33
N ALA A 114 -3.25 7.08 -2.29
CA ALA A 114 -2.78 8.44 -2.01
C ALA A 114 -3.73 9.18 -1.07
N ALA A 115 -5.03 9.06 -1.28
CA ALA A 115 -6.05 9.69 -0.43
C ALA A 115 -6.03 9.13 0.99
N THR A 116 -5.84 7.82 1.14
CA THR A 116 -5.73 7.18 2.44
C THR A 116 -4.51 7.70 3.19
N ALA A 117 -3.36 7.76 2.51
CA ALA A 117 -2.12 8.27 3.10
C ALA A 117 -2.29 9.74 3.54
N GLU A 118 -2.90 10.56 2.70
CA GLU A 118 -3.15 11.97 3.03
C GLU A 118 -4.07 12.12 4.24
N THR A 119 -5.18 11.40 4.23
CA THR A 119 -6.20 11.48 5.31
C THR A 119 -5.62 11.10 6.66
N HIS A 120 -4.81 10.05 6.70
CA HIS A 120 -4.24 9.52 7.95
C HIS A 120 -2.82 10.01 8.21
N ARG A 121 -2.31 10.91 7.38
CA ARG A 121 -0.95 11.49 7.51
C ARG A 121 0.13 10.42 7.54
N LEU A 122 0.03 9.48 6.60
CA LEU A 122 0.97 8.38 6.47
C LEU A 122 1.96 8.66 5.35
N THR A 123 3.18 8.12 5.50
CA THR A 123 4.13 8.06 4.40
C THR A 123 3.78 6.87 3.53
N LEU A 124 3.58 7.09 2.24
CA LEU A 124 3.29 6.01 1.30
C LEU A 124 4.58 5.32 0.90
N VAL A 125 4.65 4.02 1.14
CA VAL A 125 5.81 3.19 0.81
C VAL A 125 5.56 2.52 -0.53
N THR A 126 6.28 2.95 -1.56
CA THR A 126 6.07 2.48 -2.94
C THR A 126 7.34 2.57 -3.76
N ARG A 127 7.45 1.69 -4.75
CA ARG A 127 8.48 1.79 -5.77
C ARG A 127 8.12 2.83 -6.85
N ASN A 128 6.85 3.12 -7.02
CA ASN A 128 6.33 3.95 -8.10
C ASN A 128 6.21 5.42 -7.68
N VAL A 129 7.32 6.02 -7.29
CA VAL A 129 7.32 7.37 -6.71
C VAL A 129 6.76 8.43 -7.66
N THR A 130 6.94 8.28 -8.96
CA THR A 130 6.46 9.27 -9.93
C THR A 130 4.95 9.29 -10.06
N ASP A 131 4.29 8.15 -9.81
CA ASP A 131 2.84 8.06 -9.92
C ASP A 131 2.11 8.79 -8.78
N PHE A 132 2.81 9.03 -7.67
CA PHE A 132 2.25 9.63 -6.46
C PHE A 132 2.86 10.99 -6.11
N ALA A 133 3.48 11.66 -7.06
CA ALA A 133 4.31 12.83 -6.77
C ALA A 133 3.56 14.11 -6.35
N LEU A 134 2.21 14.08 -6.22
CA LEU A 134 1.38 15.25 -5.92
C LEU A 134 0.34 14.93 -4.86
N PRO A 135 0.27 15.69 -3.81
CA PRO A 135 1.30 16.02 -2.83
C PRO A 135 1.45 14.86 -1.87
N GLY A 136 2.45 14.85 -1.04
CA GLY A 136 2.52 13.85 0.00
C GLY A 136 3.92 13.35 0.24
N THR A 137 4.08 12.59 1.31
CA THR A 137 5.35 11.99 1.69
C THR A 137 5.43 10.58 1.13
N ILE A 138 6.46 10.32 0.35
CA ILE A 138 6.66 9.04 -0.32
C ILE A 138 8.04 8.50 0.03
N LEU A 139 8.11 7.19 0.25
CA LEU A 139 9.35 6.49 0.55
C LEU A 139 9.49 5.30 -0.39
N ASN A 140 10.63 5.20 -1.06
CA ASN A 140 10.97 4.05 -1.89
C ASN A 140 12.14 3.30 -1.24
N PRO A 141 11.86 2.18 -0.52
CA PRO A 141 12.93 1.41 0.14
C PRO A 141 13.61 0.39 -0.78
N TRP A 142 13.16 0.23 -2.02
CA TRP A 142 13.78 -0.73 -2.94
C TRP A 142 15.25 -0.41 -3.17
N SER A 143 16.04 -1.43 -3.24
CA SER A 143 17.46 -1.32 -3.59
C SER A 143 17.74 -1.80 -5.02
#